data_7239cabe555b1f0293a6dcc044183966
#
_entry.id   7239cabe555b1f0293a6dcc044183966
#
_cell.length_a   1.000
_cell.length_b   1.000
_cell.length_c   1.000
_cell.angle_alpha   90.00
_cell.angle_beta   90.00
_cell.angle_gamma   90.00
#
_symmetry.space_group_name_H-M   'P 1'
#
loop_
_entity.id
_entity.type
_entity.pdbx_description
1 polymer ?
#
loop_
_entity_poly.entity_id
_entity_poly.type
_entity_poly.pdbx_seq_one_letter_code
_entity_poly.pdbx_strand_id
1 'polypeptide(L)'
;MLSPGQVPSGAVATSSSSLPSLSGNAVLTILSGLPAPQGTPNALASHPYVLLREDVATIIRKSGTSIPPGMSPENALGAACTKHTPDCQTMLNAIREQKVALALSDGNGKATFPGLPPGSYYLMISTRYNNQGYRWGFKVDLKSGSNSITLDQSNGVQAN
;
A
#
# COMPACT_ATOMS: atom_id res chain seq x y z
N MET A 1 3.16 -28.88 -33.16
CA MET A 1 3.29 -29.09 -32.22
C MET A 1 3.43 -28.12 -31.36
N LEU A 2 3.03 -28.07 -30.63
CA LEU A 2 3.04 -27.24 -29.84
C LEU A 2 3.96 -27.30 -28.98
N SER A 3 4.51 -26.46 -28.83
CA SER A 3 5.32 -26.50 -28.03
C SER A 3 4.87 -26.49 -26.84
N PRO A 4 5.14 -27.28 -26.31
CA PRO A 4 4.67 -27.41 -25.16
C PRO A 4 5.02 -26.36 -24.31
N GLY A 5 5.88 -25.85 -24.62
CA GLY A 5 6.21 -24.97 -23.74
C GLY A 5 5.46 -23.91 -23.45
N GLN A 6 4.84 -23.78 -24.13
CA GLN A 6 4.22 -22.74 -23.98
C GLN A 6 3.45 -22.70 -22.97
N VAL A 7 3.22 -23.39 -22.62
CA VAL A 7 2.43 -23.32 -21.69
C VAL A 7 2.65 -22.80 -20.62
N PRO A 8 3.10 -22.69 -20.22
CA PRO A 8 3.13 -22.36 -19.11
C PRO A 8 2.91 -21.39 -18.57
N SER A 9 3.07 -21.18 -18.63
CA SER A 9 2.88 -20.57 -18.22
C SER A 9 2.25 -20.09 -17.77
N GLY A 10 2.19 -19.88 -17.64
CA GLY A 10 1.75 -19.40 -17.19
C GLY A 10 1.09 -19.07 -16.62
N ALA A 11 0.83 -18.97 -16.86
CA ALA A 11 0.00 -18.77 -16.46
C ALA A 11 -0.17 -18.54 -15.39
N VAL A 12 0.06 -18.47 -15.08
CA VAL A 12 -0.10 -18.38 -14.16
C VAL A 12 -0.24 -17.49 -13.57
N ALA A 13 0.03 -17.02 -13.61
CA ALA A 13 0.01 -16.15 -12.98
C ALA A 13 -0.98 -15.56 -12.83
N THR A 14 -1.27 -15.43 -13.20
CA THR A 14 -2.20 -15.04 -13.24
C THR A 14 -2.83 -14.64 -12.28
N SER A 15 -2.88 -14.95 -11.74
CA SER A 15 -3.46 -14.65 -10.82
C SER A 15 -3.58 -13.46 -10.38
N SER A 16 -2.95 -13.01 -10.37
CA SER A 16 -3.03 -11.91 -9.93
C SER A 16 -3.77 -11.04 -10.48
N SER A 17 -4.24 -11.29 -11.20
CA SER A 17 -4.88 -10.50 -11.77
C SER A 17 -5.77 -9.62 -11.29
N SER A 18 -6.08 -9.45 -10.22
CA SER A 18 -7.03 -8.51 -9.79
C SER A 18 -6.63 -7.08 -10.04
N LEU A 19 -5.42 -6.77 -10.34
CA LEU A 19 -5.00 -5.42 -10.66
C LEU A 19 -4.89 -5.24 -12.18
N PRO A 20 -5.18 -4.04 -12.67
CA PRO A 20 -5.04 -3.79 -14.08
C PRO A 20 -3.59 -3.87 -14.52
N SER A 21 -3.38 -4.18 -15.77
CA SER A 21 -2.07 -4.12 -16.35
C SER A 21 -1.63 -2.68 -16.42
N LEU A 22 -0.44 -2.41 -15.95
CA LEU A 22 0.13 -1.08 -16.01
C LEU A 22 1.21 -1.06 -17.08
N SER A 23 1.26 0.01 -17.83
CA SER A 23 2.33 0.16 -18.80
C SER A 23 2.89 1.56 -18.65
N GLY A 24 4.07 1.64 -18.10
CA GLY A 24 4.76 2.89 -17.89
C GLY A 24 6.23 2.61 -17.66
N ASN A 25 6.99 3.68 -17.52
CA ASN A 25 8.43 3.57 -17.38
C ASN A 25 8.94 4.14 -16.07
N ALA A 26 8.05 4.42 -15.12
CA ALA A 26 8.47 4.83 -13.79
C ALA A 26 8.64 3.59 -12.92
N VAL A 27 9.66 3.59 -12.10
CA VAL A 27 9.90 2.53 -11.12
C VAL A 27 9.97 3.19 -9.76
N LEU A 28 9.22 2.67 -8.81
CA LEU A 28 9.26 3.17 -7.43
C LEU A 28 9.85 2.10 -6.53
N THR A 29 10.92 2.46 -5.84
CA THR A 29 11.51 1.61 -4.81
C THR A 29 11.21 2.24 -3.46
N ILE A 30 10.67 1.46 -2.55
CA ILE A 30 10.38 1.89 -1.20
C ILE A 30 11.31 1.17 -0.25
N LEU A 31 11.98 1.94 0.60
CA LEU A 31 12.95 1.42 1.56
C LEU A 31 12.43 1.64 2.97
N SER A 32 12.76 0.73 3.87
CA SER A 32 12.46 0.92 5.28
C SER A 32 13.64 1.60 5.96
N GLY A 33 13.39 2.73 6.59
CA GLY A 33 14.35 3.40 7.45
C GLY A 33 14.13 3.11 8.92
N LEU A 34 13.27 2.12 9.24
CA LEU A 34 13.04 1.74 10.63
C LEU A 34 14.21 0.91 11.14
N PRO A 35 14.77 1.23 12.30
CA PRO A 35 15.84 0.42 12.86
C PRO A 35 15.38 -1.01 13.11
N ALA A 36 16.24 -1.96 12.80
CA ALA A 36 16.00 -3.36 13.09
C ALA A 36 17.22 -3.89 13.84
N PRO A 37 17.13 -3.95 15.17
CA PRO A 37 18.25 -4.48 15.96
C PRO A 37 18.64 -5.88 15.49
N GLN A 38 19.92 -6.19 15.63
CA GLN A 38 20.43 -7.47 15.19
C GLN A 38 19.61 -8.61 15.77
N GLY A 39 19.24 -9.55 14.94
CA GLY A 39 18.44 -10.69 15.37
C GLY A 39 16.93 -10.46 15.34
N THR A 40 16.48 -9.26 14.99
CA THR A 40 15.06 -8.99 14.87
C THR A 40 14.69 -8.67 13.42
N PRO A 41 13.50 -9.06 12.98
CA PRO A 41 13.07 -8.70 11.63
C PRO A 41 12.72 -7.22 11.53
N ASN A 42 12.84 -6.68 10.34
CA ASN A 42 12.39 -5.31 10.09
C ASN A 42 10.85 -5.27 10.23
N ALA A 43 10.33 -4.23 10.84
CA ALA A 43 8.89 -4.10 11.06
C ALA A 43 8.10 -4.06 9.75
N LEU A 44 8.75 -3.71 8.65
CA LEU A 44 8.12 -3.68 7.33
C LEU A 44 8.52 -4.87 6.46
N ALA A 45 9.10 -5.92 7.05
CA ALA A 45 9.45 -7.14 6.32
C ALA A 45 8.20 -7.89 5.89
N SER A 46 8.20 -8.40 4.66
CA SER A 46 7.11 -9.19 4.10
C SER A 46 5.76 -8.49 4.23
N HIS A 47 5.75 -7.20 3.95
CA HIS A 47 4.61 -6.34 4.17
C HIS A 47 4.03 -5.85 2.85
N PRO A 48 2.70 -5.80 2.71
CA PRO A 48 2.11 -5.26 1.49
C PRO A 48 2.18 -3.74 1.48
N TYR A 49 2.70 -3.21 0.40
CA TYR A 49 2.72 -1.77 0.14
C TYR A 49 1.71 -1.50 -0.97
N VAL A 50 0.86 -0.53 -0.77
CA VAL A 50 -0.26 -0.26 -1.67
C VAL A 50 -0.17 1.15 -2.21
N LEU A 51 -0.37 1.29 -3.52
CA LEU A 51 -0.52 2.58 -4.16
C LEU A 51 -1.97 2.76 -4.58
N LEU A 52 -2.50 3.94 -4.30
CA LEU A 52 -3.88 4.30 -4.57
C LEU A 52 -3.95 5.48 -5.52
N ARG A 53 -5.09 5.63 -6.19
CA ARG A 53 -5.34 6.77 -7.08
C ARG A 53 -5.64 8.05 -6.31
N GLU A 54 -6.22 7.92 -5.11
CA GLU A 54 -6.60 9.05 -4.27
C GLU A 54 -6.12 8.79 -2.86
N ASP A 55 -6.02 9.84 -2.06
CA ASP A 55 -5.65 9.66 -0.66
C ASP A 55 -6.77 8.97 0.12
N VAL A 56 -6.38 8.28 1.17
CA VAL A 56 -7.31 7.45 1.95
C VAL A 56 -8.44 8.30 2.53
N ALA A 57 -8.14 9.50 3.00
CA ALA A 57 -9.17 10.36 3.58
C ALA A 57 -10.25 10.70 2.55
N THR A 58 -9.86 11.03 1.34
CA THR A 58 -10.80 11.33 0.26
C THR A 58 -11.63 10.11 -0.10
N ILE A 59 -10.98 8.94 -0.21
CA ILE A 59 -11.67 7.70 -0.52
C ILE A 59 -12.75 7.40 0.53
N ILE A 60 -12.40 7.54 1.81
CA ILE A 60 -13.33 7.25 2.89
C ILE A 60 -14.50 8.22 2.88
N ARG A 61 -14.25 9.51 2.66
CA ARG A 61 -15.33 10.48 2.56
C ARG A 61 -16.28 10.16 1.41
N LYS A 62 -15.72 9.76 0.27
CA LYS A 62 -16.54 9.42 -0.90
C LYS A 62 -17.29 8.10 -0.73
N SER A 63 -16.88 7.27 0.22
CA SER A 63 -17.56 5.99 0.44
C SER A 63 -18.96 6.16 1.04
N GLY A 64 -19.28 7.37 1.51
CA GLY A 64 -20.59 7.63 2.10
C GLY A 64 -20.69 7.29 3.56
N THR A 65 -19.60 6.83 4.19
CA THR A 65 -19.63 6.53 5.61
C THR A 65 -19.50 7.82 6.42
N SER A 66 -20.11 7.81 7.60
CA SER A 66 -20.07 8.95 8.49
C SER A 66 -18.77 8.95 9.27
N ILE A 67 -18.10 10.10 9.31
CA ILE A 67 -16.88 10.26 10.08
C ILE A 67 -17.20 11.12 11.28
N PRO A 68 -16.99 10.62 12.51
CA PRO A 68 -17.32 11.43 13.70
C PRO A 68 -16.53 12.75 13.73
N PRO A 69 -17.15 13.82 14.25
CA PRO A 69 -16.45 15.09 14.34
C PRO A 69 -15.14 14.97 15.11
N GLY A 70 -14.11 15.62 14.62
CA GLY A 70 -12.79 15.60 15.26
C GLY A 70 -11.98 14.36 15.02
N MET A 71 -12.52 13.37 14.32
CA MET A 71 -11.79 12.15 14.01
C MET A 71 -11.29 12.19 12.58
N SER A 72 -10.07 11.74 12.34
CA SER A 72 -9.58 11.63 10.98
C SER A 72 -10.25 10.46 10.27
N PRO A 73 -10.37 10.52 8.94
CA PRO A 73 -10.96 9.39 8.22
C PRO A 73 -10.24 8.06 8.49
N GLU A 74 -8.92 8.08 8.59
CA GLU A 74 -8.15 6.88 8.86
C GLU A 74 -8.44 6.31 10.24
N ASN A 75 -8.62 7.18 11.23
CA ASN A 75 -8.98 6.73 12.57
C ASN A 75 -10.41 6.21 12.59
N ALA A 76 -11.30 6.80 11.78
CA ALA A 76 -12.66 6.29 11.65
C ALA A 76 -12.67 4.89 11.06
N LEU A 77 -11.81 4.64 10.06
CA LEU A 77 -11.66 3.30 9.51
C LEU A 77 -11.16 2.33 10.58
N GLY A 78 -10.12 2.71 11.31
CA GLY A 78 -9.60 1.86 12.38
C GLY A 78 -10.64 1.54 13.43
N ALA A 79 -11.40 2.53 13.85
CA ALA A 79 -12.45 2.33 14.87
C ALA A 79 -13.55 1.42 14.33
N ALA A 80 -14.02 1.64 13.10
CA ALA A 80 -15.06 0.83 12.50
C ALA A 80 -14.62 -0.63 12.37
N CYS A 81 -13.38 -0.86 11.98
CA CYS A 81 -12.87 -2.20 11.77
C CYS A 81 -12.60 -2.91 13.11
N THR A 82 -12.19 -2.18 14.13
CA THR A 82 -12.03 -2.75 15.47
C THR A 82 -13.37 -3.22 16.02
N LYS A 83 -14.43 -2.46 15.76
CA LYS A 83 -15.77 -2.80 16.24
C LYS A 83 -16.54 -3.70 15.30
N HIS A 84 -15.94 -4.07 14.17
CA HIS A 84 -16.57 -4.94 13.16
C HIS A 84 -17.91 -4.38 12.66
N THR A 85 -18.00 -3.06 12.47
CA THR A 85 -19.23 -2.46 11.97
C THR A 85 -19.29 -2.59 10.44
N PRO A 86 -20.49 -2.49 9.84
CA PRO A 86 -20.61 -2.52 8.37
C PRO A 86 -19.80 -1.44 7.68
N ASP A 87 -19.58 -0.30 8.33
CA ASP A 87 -18.77 0.77 7.76
C ASP A 87 -17.34 0.32 7.48
N CYS A 88 -16.79 -0.59 8.27
CA CYS A 88 -15.46 -1.12 8.01
C CYS A 88 -15.39 -1.71 6.60
N GLN A 89 -16.35 -2.57 6.27
CA GLN A 89 -16.34 -3.22 4.96
C GLN A 89 -16.57 -2.22 3.83
N THR A 90 -17.45 -1.25 4.05
CA THR A 90 -17.71 -0.21 3.04
C THR A 90 -16.45 0.59 2.75
N MET A 91 -15.74 1.03 3.78
CA MET A 91 -14.50 1.78 3.60
C MET A 91 -13.41 0.94 2.95
N LEU A 92 -13.25 -0.31 3.37
CA LEU A 92 -12.24 -1.19 2.79
C LEU A 92 -12.51 -1.49 1.32
N ASN A 93 -13.78 -1.66 0.95
CA ASN A 93 -14.13 -1.88 -0.45
C ASN A 93 -13.82 -0.64 -1.27
N ALA A 94 -14.12 0.55 -0.75
CA ALA A 94 -13.82 1.80 -1.45
C ALA A 94 -12.31 1.95 -1.68
N ILE A 95 -11.49 1.61 -0.68
CA ILE A 95 -10.04 1.67 -0.81
C ILE A 95 -9.57 0.66 -1.86
N ARG A 96 -10.15 -0.55 -1.83
CA ARG A 96 -9.77 -1.59 -2.79
C ARG A 96 -10.04 -1.15 -4.24
N GLU A 97 -11.13 -0.45 -4.46
CA GLU A 97 -11.47 0.02 -5.80
C GLU A 97 -10.49 1.06 -6.32
N GLN A 98 -9.80 1.77 -5.44
CA GLN A 98 -8.83 2.79 -5.83
C GLN A 98 -7.40 2.26 -5.90
N LYS A 99 -7.20 0.97 -5.64
CA LYS A 99 -5.88 0.39 -5.67
C LYS A 99 -5.33 0.37 -7.09
N VAL A 100 -4.12 0.88 -7.25
CA VAL A 100 -3.43 0.91 -8.54
C VAL A 100 -2.41 -0.21 -8.61
N ALA A 101 -1.68 -0.43 -7.55
CA ALA A 101 -0.61 -1.41 -7.52
C ALA A 101 -0.35 -1.88 -6.10
N LEU A 102 0.20 -3.07 -5.99
CA LEU A 102 0.56 -3.66 -4.71
C LEU A 102 1.90 -4.33 -4.88
N ALA A 103 2.80 -4.15 -3.93
CA ALA A 103 4.08 -4.83 -3.89
C ALA A 103 4.32 -5.36 -2.50
N LEU A 104 4.94 -6.53 -2.41
CA LEU A 104 5.28 -7.13 -1.14
C LEU A 104 6.75 -6.84 -0.85
N SER A 105 7.04 -6.35 0.34
CA SER A 105 8.40 -6.03 0.72
C SER A 105 9.20 -7.31 1.03
N ASP A 106 10.51 -7.20 0.91
CA ASP A 106 11.42 -8.29 1.27
C ASP A 106 11.72 -8.29 2.77
N GLY A 107 12.69 -9.09 3.19
CA GLY A 107 13.06 -9.20 4.61
C GLY A 107 13.62 -7.93 5.21
N ASN A 108 14.02 -6.96 4.40
CA ASN A 108 14.55 -5.69 4.86
C ASN A 108 13.51 -4.57 4.74
N GLY A 109 12.31 -4.89 4.34
CA GLY A 109 11.27 -3.88 4.14
C GLY A 109 11.36 -3.15 2.81
N LYS A 110 12.14 -3.66 1.87
CA LYS A 110 12.27 -3.03 0.56
C LYS A 110 11.27 -3.64 -0.42
N ALA A 111 10.60 -2.79 -1.18
CA ALA A 111 9.70 -3.23 -2.23
C ALA A 111 9.88 -2.37 -3.47
N THR A 112 9.57 -2.94 -4.62
CA THR A 112 9.70 -2.24 -5.89
C THR A 112 8.41 -2.37 -6.68
N PHE A 113 7.94 -1.24 -7.19
CA PHE A 113 6.81 -1.18 -8.12
C PHE A 113 7.37 -0.87 -9.50
N PRO A 114 7.44 -1.84 -10.40
CA PRO A 114 7.95 -1.60 -11.75
C PRO A 114 6.84 -1.16 -12.68
N GLY A 115 7.21 -0.48 -13.76
CA GLY A 115 6.28 -0.25 -14.86
C GLY A 115 5.10 0.65 -14.57
N LEU A 116 5.27 1.64 -13.70
CA LEU A 116 4.19 2.56 -13.38
C LEU A 116 4.16 3.72 -14.38
N PRO A 117 2.99 4.18 -14.79
CA PRO A 117 2.91 5.45 -15.51
C PRO A 117 3.39 6.58 -14.61
N PRO A 118 4.18 7.53 -15.12
CA PRO A 118 4.53 8.70 -14.32
C PRO A 118 3.28 9.45 -13.89
N GLY A 119 3.32 10.05 -12.72
CA GLY A 119 2.17 10.76 -12.19
C GLY A 119 2.11 10.71 -10.69
N SER A 120 0.98 11.10 -10.14
CA SER A 120 0.78 11.16 -8.70
C SER A 120 0.03 9.94 -8.19
N TYR A 121 0.51 9.38 -7.12
CA TYR A 121 -0.10 8.25 -6.44
C TYR A 121 -0.12 8.53 -4.94
N TYR A 122 -0.86 7.73 -4.21
CA TYR A 122 -0.92 7.85 -2.76
C TYR A 122 -0.53 6.52 -2.14
N LEU A 123 0.45 6.57 -1.27
CA LEU A 123 0.95 5.39 -0.59
C LEU A 123 0.08 5.08 0.62
N MET A 124 -0.17 3.80 0.87
CA MET A 124 -0.89 3.37 2.05
C MET A 124 -0.19 2.17 2.65
N ILE A 125 0.38 2.34 3.83
CA ILE A 125 1.09 1.30 4.56
C ILE A 125 0.84 1.50 6.04
N SER A 126 0.68 0.40 6.78
CA SER A 126 0.62 0.47 8.24
C SER A 126 1.32 -0.74 8.83
N THR A 127 1.97 -0.56 9.96
CA THR A 127 2.64 -1.63 10.67
C THR A 127 2.72 -1.29 12.16
N ARG A 128 3.25 -2.23 12.93
CA ARG A 128 3.56 -1.99 14.34
C ARG A 128 5.07 -1.95 14.50
N TYR A 129 5.53 -0.96 15.26
CA TYR A 129 6.95 -0.79 15.55
C TYR A 129 7.08 -0.33 16.99
N ASN A 130 7.85 -1.02 17.79
CA ASN A 130 8.03 -0.75 19.22
C ASN A 130 6.68 -0.70 19.95
N ASN A 131 5.81 -1.66 19.67
CA ASN A 131 4.47 -1.77 20.25
C ASN A 131 3.55 -0.59 19.91
N GLN A 132 3.95 0.23 18.95
CA GLN A 132 3.20 1.40 18.53
C GLN A 132 2.75 1.18 17.08
N GLY A 133 1.52 1.53 16.77
CA GLY A 133 1.05 1.51 15.39
C GLY A 133 1.60 2.71 14.62
N TYR A 134 2.03 2.48 13.40
CA TYR A 134 2.46 3.53 12.49
C TYR A 134 1.75 3.41 11.17
N ARG A 135 1.45 4.54 10.57
CA ARG A 135 0.81 4.63 9.27
C ARG A 135 1.61 5.56 8.38
N TRP A 136 1.81 5.16 7.15
CA TRP A 136 2.35 6.06 6.12
C TRP A 136 1.26 6.21 5.06
N GLY A 137 0.86 7.45 4.84
CA GLY A 137 -0.14 7.75 3.83
C GLY A 137 0.14 9.14 3.29
N PHE A 138 0.84 9.20 2.16
CA PHE A 138 1.18 10.47 1.56
C PHE A 138 1.28 10.36 0.05
N LYS A 139 1.26 11.52 -0.59
CA LYS A 139 1.34 11.61 -2.03
C LYS A 139 2.76 11.33 -2.50
N VAL A 140 2.86 10.57 -3.57
CA VAL A 140 4.13 10.27 -4.22
C VAL A 140 4.03 10.68 -5.67
N ASP A 141 4.89 11.61 -6.10
CA ASP A 141 4.91 12.04 -7.49
C ASP A 141 6.04 11.32 -8.20
N LEU A 142 5.70 10.49 -9.18
CA LEU A 142 6.66 9.66 -9.88
C LEU A 142 7.04 10.28 -11.22
N LYS A 143 8.32 10.28 -11.49
CA LYS A 143 8.89 10.67 -12.78
C LYS A 143 9.30 9.43 -13.53
N SER A 144 9.46 9.54 -14.84
CA SER A 144 10.02 8.46 -15.64
C SER A 144 11.35 8.04 -15.06
N GLY A 145 11.62 6.76 -15.06
CA GLY A 145 12.86 6.22 -14.51
C GLY A 145 12.73 5.85 -13.05
N SER A 146 13.82 5.88 -12.35
CA SER A 146 13.90 5.41 -10.97
C SER A 146 13.46 6.48 -9.97
N ASN A 147 12.61 6.08 -9.05
CA ASN A 147 12.16 6.91 -7.94
C ASN A 147 12.36 6.10 -6.66
N SER A 148 12.69 6.78 -5.56
CA SER A 148 12.94 6.09 -4.31
C SER A 148 12.38 6.91 -3.15
N ILE A 149 11.77 6.24 -2.19
CA ILE A 149 11.31 6.86 -0.95
C ILE A 149 11.69 5.95 0.21
N THR A 150 11.88 6.55 1.37
CA THR A 150 12.21 5.83 2.59
C THR A 150 11.12 6.07 3.62
N LEU A 151 10.62 5.00 4.22
CA LEU A 151 9.63 5.10 5.28
C LEU A 151 10.33 5.01 6.62
N ASP A 152 10.16 6.01 7.44
CA ASP A 152 10.76 6.03 8.78
C ASP A 152 9.80 6.71 9.76
N GLN A 153 10.26 6.92 10.98
CA GLN A 153 9.38 7.51 11.99
C GLN A 153 9.09 8.98 11.72
N SER A 154 9.95 9.66 10.95
CA SER A 154 9.76 11.09 10.71
C SER A 154 8.63 11.38 9.72
N ASN A 155 8.37 10.46 8.81
CA ASN A 155 7.30 10.65 7.83
C ASN A 155 6.10 9.73 8.05
N GLY A 156 6.09 8.98 9.13
CA GLY A 156 4.96 8.18 9.53
C GLY A 156 4.13 8.88 10.59
N VAL A 157 2.90 8.40 10.76
CA VAL A 157 1.99 8.92 11.77
C VAL A 157 1.71 7.81 12.76
N GLN A 158 1.86 8.10 14.03
CA GLN A 158 1.48 7.15 15.06
C GLN A 158 -0.01 6.97 15.04
N ALA A 159 -0.44 5.72 15.05
CA ALA A 159 -1.85 5.39 15.11
C ALA A 159 -2.25 5.16 16.55
N ASN A 160 -3.37 5.72 16.96
CA ASN A 160 -3.89 5.55 18.31
C ASN A 160 -4.86 4.39 18.36
#